data_4f79bf96942e558c43c6a13baad4b563
#
_entry.id   4f79bf96942e558c43c6a13baad4b563
#
_cell.length_a   1.000
_cell.length_b   1.000
_cell.length_c   1.000
_cell.angle_alpha   90.00
_cell.angle_beta   90.00
_cell.angle_gamma   90.00
#
_symmetry.space_group_name_H-M   'P 1'
#
loop_
_entity.id
_entity.type
_entity.pdbx_description
1 polymer ?
#
loop_
_entity_poly.entity_id
_entity_poly.type
_entity_poly.pdbx_seq_one_letter_code
_entity_poly.pdbx_strand_id
1 'polypeptide(L)'
;MQKVIFSFVLLIFAAFTMQAQDAQPAAVPAQADPNAPEISFDKTVHAYGTVVQGSDATCEFKFTNKGKEPLILQKPVSSCGCTVPTWPQEPVLPGKSDVIKVTYSTHNIGPINKTVTVNSNAKTARVVLSIKGNVIAKPADKVPEKTNDNTATPIQK
;
A
#
# COMPACT_ATOMS: atom_id res chain seq x y z
N MET A 1 68.59 27.50 -59.12
CA MET A 1 67.41 26.64 -59.31
C MET A 1 67.06 26.11 -57.96
N GLN A 2 66.08 26.74 -57.33
CA GLN A 2 65.78 26.72 -55.91
C GLN A 2 64.70 25.64 -55.66
N LYS A 3 65.02 24.56 -55.01
CA LYS A 3 64.02 23.57 -54.60
C LYS A 3 63.63 23.87 -53.19
N VAL A 4 62.44 24.41 -53.03
CA VAL A 4 61.79 24.67 -51.74
C VAL A 4 61.13 23.40 -51.30
N ILE A 5 61.64 22.80 -50.21
CA ILE A 5 61.05 21.65 -49.59
C ILE A 5 60.07 22.16 -48.48
N PHE A 6 58.78 22.09 -48.76
CA PHE A 6 57.75 22.37 -47.75
C PHE A 6 57.66 21.17 -46.86
N SER A 7 58.13 21.32 -45.60
CA SER A 7 57.95 20.37 -44.52
C SER A 7 56.55 20.57 -43.99
N PHE A 8 55.69 19.59 -44.26
CA PHE A 8 54.32 19.55 -43.74
C PHE A 8 54.37 18.91 -42.33
N VAL A 9 54.42 19.73 -41.31
CA VAL A 9 54.28 19.26 -39.95
C VAL A 9 52.79 19.07 -39.67
N LEU A 10 52.36 17.83 -39.73
CA LEU A 10 51.00 17.43 -39.37
C LEU A 10 50.89 17.34 -37.85
N LEU A 11 50.34 18.37 -37.21
CA LEU A 11 50.01 18.42 -35.79
C LEU A 11 48.75 17.60 -35.59
N ILE A 12 48.88 16.36 -35.11
CA ILE A 12 47.78 15.51 -34.68
C ILE A 12 47.37 16.00 -33.29
N PHE A 13 46.31 16.80 -33.23
CA PHE A 13 45.64 17.15 -31.99
C PHE A 13 44.79 15.92 -31.57
N ALA A 14 45.34 15.08 -30.69
CA ALA A 14 44.57 14.05 -29.99
C ALA A 14 43.67 14.74 -29.00
N ALA A 15 42.39 14.97 -29.40
CA ALA A 15 41.34 15.36 -28.48
C ALA A 15 41.06 14.20 -27.53
N PHE A 16 41.65 14.28 -26.34
CA PHE A 16 41.33 13.39 -25.24
C PHE A 16 39.97 13.81 -24.70
N THR A 17 38.91 13.21 -25.18
CA THR A 17 37.59 13.37 -24.60
C THR A 17 37.59 12.64 -23.25
N MET A 18 37.77 13.39 -22.17
CA MET A 18 37.52 12.93 -20.81
C MET A 18 36.03 12.65 -20.71
N GLN A 19 35.63 11.38 -20.87
CA GLN A 19 34.32 10.93 -20.43
C GLN A 19 34.33 10.97 -18.90
N ALA A 20 33.66 11.99 -18.34
CA ALA A 20 33.24 11.96 -16.96
C ALA A 20 32.26 10.79 -16.83
N GLN A 21 32.72 9.64 -16.35
CA GLN A 21 31.86 8.58 -15.86
C GLN A 21 31.21 9.15 -14.59
N ASP A 22 29.94 9.50 -14.70
CA ASP A 22 29.06 9.65 -13.55
C ASP A 22 29.15 8.34 -12.76
N ALA A 23 30.00 8.35 -11.74
CA ALA A 23 30.04 7.28 -10.76
C ALA A 23 28.72 7.35 -9.98
N GLN A 24 27.71 6.66 -10.52
CA GLN A 24 26.49 6.33 -9.78
C GLN A 24 26.97 5.61 -8.51
N PRO A 25 26.71 6.14 -7.32
CA PRO A 25 27.12 5.47 -6.09
C PRO A 25 26.50 4.09 -6.13
N ALA A 26 27.34 3.06 -6.29
CA ALA A 26 26.90 1.68 -6.13
C ALA A 26 26.21 1.58 -4.79
N ALA A 27 24.91 1.25 -4.82
CA ALA A 27 24.15 0.96 -3.61
C ALA A 27 24.91 -0.15 -2.88
N VAL A 28 25.68 0.23 -1.87
CA VAL A 28 26.32 -0.70 -0.97
C VAL A 28 25.20 -1.58 -0.45
N PRO A 29 25.21 -2.92 -0.62
CA PRO A 29 24.21 -3.77 -0.01
C PRO A 29 24.29 -3.47 1.48
N ALA A 30 23.23 -2.88 2.02
CA ALA A 30 23.12 -2.61 3.44
C ALA A 30 23.38 -3.93 4.16
N GLN A 31 24.52 -4.03 4.82
CA GLN A 31 24.82 -5.20 5.65
C GLN A 31 23.67 -5.31 6.63
N ALA A 32 22.93 -6.41 6.54
CA ALA A 32 21.79 -6.63 7.40
C ALA A 32 22.27 -6.67 8.84
N ASP A 33 22.02 -5.60 9.60
CA ASP A 33 22.35 -5.54 11.00
C ASP A 33 21.63 -6.70 11.71
N PRO A 34 22.36 -7.64 12.35
CA PRO A 34 21.74 -8.76 13.04
C PRO A 34 20.79 -8.31 14.16
N ASN A 35 20.97 -7.10 14.67
CA ASN A 35 20.16 -6.51 15.73
C ASN A 35 18.97 -5.70 15.22
N ALA A 36 18.95 -5.35 13.94
CA ALA A 36 17.89 -4.51 13.36
C ALA A 36 16.49 -5.02 13.73
N PRO A 37 15.49 -4.12 13.86
CA PRO A 37 14.12 -4.49 14.16
C PRO A 37 13.59 -5.42 13.08
N GLU A 38 12.69 -6.31 13.48
CA GLU A 38 12.05 -7.27 12.58
C GLU A 38 10.54 -7.23 12.77
N ILE A 39 9.81 -6.84 11.73
CA ILE A 39 8.36 -6.79 11.76
C ILE A 39 7.77 -8.13 11.32
N SER A 40 6.94 -8.73 12.18
CA SER A 40 6.23 -9.98 11.88
C SER A 40 4.74 -9.76 12.05
N PHE A 41 3.98 -9.89 10.96
CA PHE A 41 2.52 -9.80 10.98
C PHE A 41 1.90 -11.18 11.23
N ASP A 42 0.83 -11.25 12.03
CA ASP A 42 0.05 -12.47 12.21
C ASP A 42 -0.66 -12.86 10.91
N LYS A 43 -1.12 -11.85 10.15
CA LYS A 43 -1.69 -12.00 8.81
C LYS A 43 -1.40 -10.74 7.98
N THR A 44 -1.21 -10.91 6.70
CA THR A 44 -1.04 -9.79 5.74
C THR A 44 -2.22 -9.62 4.80
N VAL A 45 -3.21 -10.51 4.89
CA VAL A 45 -4.45 -10.47 4.09
C VAL A 45 -5.64 -10.54 5.03
N HIS A 46 -6.61 -9.64 4.84
CA HIS A 46 -7.90 -9.70 5.52
C HIS A 46 -9.02 -9.82 4.48
N ALA A 47 -9.89 -10.81 4.66
CA ALA A 47 -11.07 -11.01 3.83
C ALA A 47 -12.32 -10.62 4.62
N TYR A 48 -13.00 -9.58 4.14
CA TYR A 48 -14.30 -9.17 4.72
C TYR A 48 -15.46 -10.10 4.32
N GLY A 49 -15.26 -10.92 3.27
CA GLY A 49 -16.38 -11.62 2.65
C GLY A 49 -17.35 -10.63 1.97
N THR A 50 -18.64 -10.78 2.22
CA THR A 50 -19.68 -9.88 1.74
C THR A 50 -20.04 -8.87 2.80
N VAL A 51 -19.95 -7.58 2.48
CA VAL A 51 -20.36 -6.45 3.33
C VAL A 51 -21.47 -5.64 2.69
N VAL A 52 -22.35 -5.08 3.51
CA VAL A 52 -23.46 -4.25 3.03
C VAL A 52 -22.97 -2.82 2.82
N GLN A 53 -23.45 -2.15 1.79
CA GLN A 53 -23.18 -0.74 1.50
C GLN A 53 -23.50 0.13 2.74
N GLY A 54 -22.56 1.01 3.12
CA GLY A 54 -22.69 1.89 4.29
C GLY A 54 -22.39 1.25 5.63
N SER A 55 -22.06 -0.07 5.67
CA SER A 55 -21.62 -0.71 6.92
C SER A 55 -20.17 -0.40 7.24
N ASP A 56 -19.78 -0.56 8.51
CA ASP A 56 -18.38 -0.46 8.93
C ASP A 56 -17.57 -1.65 8.37
N ALA A 57 -16.46 -1.33 7.74
CA ALA A 57 -15.48 -2.28 7.24
C ALA A 57 -14.08 -1.90 7.77
N THR A 58 -13.94 -1.99 9.10
CA THR A 58 -12.66 -1.83 9.78
C THR A 58 -12.05 -3.19 10.09
N CYS A 59 -10.76 -3.35 9.85
CA CYS A 59 -10.00 -4.54 10.22
C CYS A 59 -8.69 -4.16 10.89
N GLU A 60 -8.09 -5.14 11.57
CA GLU A 60 -6.83 -4.98 12.28
C GLU A 60 -5.79 -5.96 11.76
N PHE A 61 -4.57 -5.44 11.58
CA PHE A 61 -3.38 -6.20 11.27
C PHE A 61 -2.43 -6.10 12.47
N LYS A 62 -2.43 -7.14 13.28
CA LYS A 62 -1.52 -7.24 14.41
C LYS A 62 -0.14 -7.62 13.94
N PHE A 63 0.87 -6.96 14.51
CA PHE A 63 2.28 -7.24 14.25
C PHE A 63 3.07 -7.25 15.55
N THR A 64 4.22 -7.89 15.51
CA THR A 64 5.16 -8.00 16.63
C THR A 64 6.55 -7.61 16.15
N ASN A 65 7.28 -6.83 16.93
CA ASN A 65 8.69 -6.61 16.72
C ASN A 65 9.49 -7.80 17.26
N LYS A 66 9.98 -8.65 16.37
CA LYS A 66 10.82 -9.81 16.70
C LYS A 66 12.32 -9.49 16.68
N GLY A 67 12.69 -8.26 16.33
CA GLY A 67 14.07 -7.78 16.35
C GLY A 67 14.54 -7.41 17.75
N LYS A 68 15.75 -6.85 17.82
CA LYS A 68 16.37 -6.44 19.08
C LYS A 68 16.36 -4.92 19.30
N GLU A 69 16.04 -4.14 18.25
CA GLU A 69 15.96 -2.69 18.29
C GLU A 69 14.51 -2.20 18.16
N PRO A 70 14.21 -0.97 18.58
CA PRO A 70 12.88 -0.38 18.43
C PRO A 70 12.44 -0.30 16.96
N LEU A 71 11.24 -0.78 16.69
CA LEU A 71 10.61 -0.74 15.37
C LEU A 71 9.84 0.57 15.20
N ILE A 72 10.17 1.32 14.16
CA ILE A 72 9.53 2.59 13.82
C ILE A 72 8.79 2.43 12.51
N LEU A 73 7.48 2.67 12.52
CA LEU A 73 6.64 2.67 11.34
C LEU A 73 6.59 4.08 10.73
N GLN A 74 6.69 4.16 9.42
CA GLN A 74 6.37 5.37 8.67
C GLN A 74 4.88 5.39 8.34
N LYS A 75 4.36 6.55 7.91
CA LYS A 75 2.98 6.69 7.46
C LYS A 75 2.67 5.64 6.38
N PRO A 76 1.73 4.72 6.62
CA PRO A 76 1.34 3.74 5.61
C PRO A 76 0.69 4.40 4.40
N VAL A 77 0.90 3.80 3.23
CA VAL A 77 0.36 4.30 1.96
C VAL A 77 -0.68 3.33 1.44
N SER A 78 -1.91 3.81 1.29
CA SER A 78 -3.00 3.02 0.71
C SER A 78 -3.09 3.17 -0.81
N SER A 79 -3.60 2.14 -1.49
CA SER A 79 -3.79 2.14 -2.95
C SER A 79 -4.92 3.06 -3.43
N CYS A 80 -5.77 3.58 -2.53
CA CYS A 80 -6.84 4.54 -2.83
C CYS A 80 -7.18 5.38 -1.58
N GLY A 81 -7.82 6.52 -1.78
CA GLY A 81 -8.38 7.33 -0.69
C GLY A 81 -9.57 6.69 0.04
N CYS A 82 -10.12 5.60 -0.50
CA CYS A 82 -11.19 4.82 0.12
C CYS A 82 -10.70 3.86 1.22
N THR A 83 -9.40 3.80 1.46
CA THR A 83 -8.77 2.94 2.47
C THR A 83 -7.89 3.81 3.36
N VAL A 84 -8.26 3.92 4.62
CA VAL A 84 -7.59 4.80 5.59
C VAL A 84 -6.90 3.96 6.66
N PRO A 85 -5.56 3.87 6.66
CA PRO A 85 -4.81 3.22 7.72
C PRO A 85 -4.60 4.14 8.93
N THR A 86 -4.67 3.57 10.13
CA THR A 86 -4.22 4.16 11.40
C THR A 86 -3.16 3.25 11.99
N TRP A 87 -2.06 3.80 12.47
CA TRP A 87 -0.89 3.05 12.92
C TRP A 87 -0.27 3.68 14.19
N PRO A 88 0.50 2.93 14.99
CA PRO A 88 1.22 3.47 16.13
C PRO A 88 2.27 4.49 15.68
N GLN A 89 2.31 5.63 16.37
CA GLN A 89 3.27 6.72 16.13
C GLN A 89 4.55 6.54 16.95
N GLU A 90 4.47 5.78 18.04
CA GLU A 90 5.59 5.52 18.94
C GLU A 90 6.36 4.28 18.50
N PRO A 91 7.68 4.21 18.79
CA PRO A 91 8.46 3.03 18.50
C PRO A 91 7.98 1.80 19.27
N VAL A 92 7.80 0.69 18.57
CA VAL A 92 7.42 -0.60 19.16
C VAL A 92 8.67 -1.32 19.64
N LEU A 93 8.79 -1.49 20.96
CA LEU A 93 9.96 -2.10 21.58
C LEU A 93 10.11 -3.59 21.20
N PRO A 94 11.32 -4.17 21.33
CA PRO A 94 11.58 -5.58 21.12
C PRO A 94 10.61 -6.49 21.89
N GLY A 95 10.06 -7.48 21.21
CA GLY A 95 9.09 -8.43 21.76
C GLY A 95 7.67 -7.87 21.97
N LYS A 96 7.45 -6.58 21.76
CA LYS A 96 6.10 -5.98 21.87
C LYS A 96 5.34 -6.08 20.56
N SER A 97 4.02 -6.10 20.70
CA SER A 97 3.06 -6.14 19.60
C SER A 97 2.22 -4.87 19.56
N ASP A 98 1.77 -4.50 18.37
CA ASP A 98 0.82 -3.42 18.16
C ASP A 98 -0.07 -3.74 16.94
N VAL A 99 -0.97 -2.84 16.56
CA VAL A 99 -1.93 -3.05 15.48
C VAL A 99 -1.94 -1.89 14.49
N ILE A 100 -2.10 -2.22 13.22
CA ILE A 100 -2.48 -1.27 12.17
C ILE A 100 -3.96 -1.50 11.89
N LYS A 101 -4.79 -0.48 12.14
CA LYS A 101 -6.22 -0.50 11.80
C LYS A 101 -6.39 0.02 10.38
N VAL A 102 -7.22 -0.65 9.60
CA VAL A 102 -7.53 -0.24 8.23
C VAL A 102 -9.03 -0.15 8.08
N THR A 103 -9.53 1.04 7.81
CA THR A 103 -10.94 1.31 7.54
C THR A 103 -11.14 1.47 6.04
N TYR A 104 -12.07 0.70 5.49
CA TYR A 104 -12.49 0.77 4.08
C TYR A 104 -13.85 1.43 3.97
N SER A 105 -13.97 2.40 3.05
CA SER A 105 -15.25 3.06 2.76
C SER A 105 -16.13 2.17 1.88
N THR A 106 -17.25 1.71 2.44
CA THR A 106 -18.22 0.81 1.76
C THR A 106 -19.28 1.55 0.95
N HIS A 107 -19.05 2.82 0.58
CA HIS A 107 -20.01 3.61 -0.20
C HIS A 107 -20.26 3.06 -1.61
N ASN A 108 -19.24 2.47 -2.22
CA ASN A 108 -19.30 1.94 -3.58
C ASN A 108 -19.55 0.43 -3.56
N ILE A 109 -20.60 -0.01 -4.27
CA ILE A 109 -20.91 -1.42 -4.50
C ILE A 109 -19.85 -2.03 -5.42
N GLY A 110 -19.44 -3.27 -5.15
CA GLY A 110 -18.50 -4.02 -5.98
C GLY A 110 -17.35 -4.65 -5.19
N PRO A 111 -16.35 -5.21 -5.88
CA PRO A 111 -15.26 -5.95 -5.26
C PRO A 111 -14.30 -5.03 -4.49
N ILE A 112 -13.92 -5.48 -3.31
CA ILE A 112 -12.84 -4.89 -2.51
C ILE A 112 -11.56 -5.64 -2.84
N ASN A 113 -10.58 -4.95 -3.40
CA ASN A 113 -9.22 -5.46 -3.60
C ASN A 113 -8.26 -4.26 -3.46
N LYS A 114 -7.86 -3.98 -2.23
CA LYS A 114 -7.04 -2.82 -1.90
C LYS A 114 -5.83 -3.25 -1.10
N THR A 115 -4.78 -2.42 -1.18
CA THR A 115 -3.53 -2.66 -0.47
C THR A 115 -3.13 -1.45 0.37
N VAL A 116 -2.42 -1.74 1.45
CA VAL A 116 -1.76 -0.75 2.31
C VAL A 116 -0.29 -1.14 2.40
N THR A 117 0.58 -0.27 1.93
CA THR A 117 2.03 -0.44 2.04
C THR A 117 2.51 0.14 3.36
N VAL A 118 3.14 -0.69 4.17
CA VAL A 118 3.75 -0.34 5.45
C VAL A 118 5.26 -0.29 5.25
N ASN A 119 5.86 0.87 5.50
CA ASN A 119 7.30 1.07 5.50
C ASN A 119 7.78 1.22 6.94
N SER A 120 8.97 0.72 7.23
CA SER A 120 9.59 0.76 8.57
C SER A 120 11.10 0.69 8.49
N ASN A 121 11.75 0.84 9.64
CA ASN A 121 13.21 0.63 9.79
C ASN A 121 13.57 -0.85 9.99
N ALA A 122 12.64 -1.79 9.81
CA ALA A 122 12.88 -3.22 9.97
C ALA A 122 13.78 -3.79 8.85
N LYS A 123 14.36 -4.98 9.08
CA LYS A 123 15.09 -5.77 8.06
C LYS A 123 14.28 -5.89 6.77
N THR A 124 12.98 -6.21 6.89
CA THR A 124 12.02 -6.11 5.80
C THR A 124 11.41 -4.72 5.84
N ALA A 125 12.06 -3.76 5.19
CA ALA A 125 11.69 -2.35 5.25
C ALA A 125 10.28 -2.04 4.70
N ARG A 126 9.71 -2.95 3.88
CA ARG A 126 8.41 -2.77 3.23
C ARG A 126 7.57 -4.04 3.31
N VAL A 127 6.36 -3.91 3.85
CA VAL A 127 5.35 -4.97 3.86
C VAL A 127 4.07 -4.46 3.22
N VAL A 128 3.39 -5.30 2.42
CA VAL A 128 2.12 -4.96 1.79
C VAL A 128 1.01 -5.76 2.46
N LEU A 129 0.06 -5.04 3.04
CA LEU A 129 -1.18 -5.59 3.58
C LEU A 129 -2.28 -5.53 2.53
N SER A 130 -3.15 -6.53 2.47
CA SER A 130 -4.23 -6.62 1.48
C SER A 130 -5.57 -6.79 2.17
N ILE A 131 -6.59 -6.07 1.69
CA ILE A 131 -7.98 -6.26 2.08
C ILE A 131 -8.80 -6.70 0.87
N LYS A 132 -9.65 -7.71 1.07
CA LYS A 132 -10.46 -8.32 0.02
C LYS A 132 -11.90 -8.49 0.49
N GLY A 133 -12.85 -8.45 -0.44
CA GLY A 133 -14.27 -8.66 -0.15
C GLY A 133 -15.16 -8.20 -1.29
N ASN A 134 -16.45 -8.08 -1.01
CA ASN A 134 -17.41 -7.56 -1.95
C ASN A 134 -18.49 -6.74 -1.24
N VAL A 135 -18.71 -5.49 -1.69
CA VAL A 135 -19.78 -4.64 -1.18
C VAL A 135 -21.04 -4.89 -1.99
N ILE A 136 -22.13 -5.25 -1.32
CA ILE A 136 -23.45 -5.41 -1.92
C ILE A 136 -24.37 -4.26 -1.54
N ALA A 137 -25.41 -4.03 -2.33
CA ALA A 137 -26.42 -3.05 -2.01
C ALA A 137 -27.12 -3.36 -0.67
N LYS A 138 -27.50 -2.31 0.06
CA LYS A 138 -28.39 -2.47 1.21
C LYS A 138 -29.70 -3.07 0.74
N PRO A 139 -30.21 -4.16 1.37
CA PRO A 139 -31.53 -4.68 1.06
C PRO A 139 -32.57 -3.55 1.19
N ALA A 140 -33.43 -3.40 0.20
CA ALA A 140 -34.56 -2.49 0.31
C ALA A 140 -35.44 -2.97 1.47
N ASP A 141 -35.75 -2.07 2.39
CA ASP A 141 -36.75 -2.35 3.41
C ASP A 141 -38.04 -2.73 2.67
N LYS A 142 -38.54 -3.95 2.88
CA LYS A 142 -39.82 -4.36 2.33
C LYS A 142 -40.87 -3.44 2.94
N VAL A 143 -41.31 -2.43 2.19
CA VAL A 143 -42.49 -1.66 2.52
C VAL A 143 -43.62 -2.70 2.57
N PRO A 144 -44.37 -2.81 3.69
CA PRO A 144 -45.51 -3.69 3.73
C PRO A 144 -46.46 -3.32 2.59
N GLU A 145 -46.66 -4.24 1.66
CA GLU A 145 -47.62 -4.08 0.58
C GLU A 145 -48.99 -3.89 1.24
N LYS A 146 -49.55 -2.68 1.10
CA LYS A 146 -50.86 -2.35 1.58
C LYS A 146 -51.84 -3.14 0.72
N THR A 147 -52.29 -4.30 1.19
CA THR A 147 -53.37 -5.06 0.60
C THR A 147 -54.61 -4.17 0.59
N ASN A 148 -54.91 -3.61 -0.59
CA ASN A 148 -56.17 -2.97 -0.82
C ASN A 148 -57.23 -4.06 -0.91
N ASP A 149 -57.79 -4.38 0.24
CA ASP A 149 -58.98 -5.23 0.34
C ASP A 149 -60.21 -4.40 -0.08
N ASN A 150 -60.38 -4.25 -1.38
CA ASN A 150 -61.61 -3.71 -1.98
C ASN A 150 -62.61 -4.87 -2.19
N THR A 151 -63.11 -5.42 -1.09
CA THR A 151 -64.27 -6.24 -1.14
C THR A 151 -65.51 -5.34 -1.26
N ALA A 152 -65.83 -4.95 -2.50
CA ALA A 152 -67.12 -4.35 -2.86
C ALA A 152 -68.18 -5.44 -2.79
N THR A 153 -68.97 -5.44 -1.74
CA THR A 153 -70.19 -6.26 -1.63
C THR A 153 -71.25 -5.71 -2.58
N PRO A 154 -71.81 -6.49 -3.55
CA PRO A 154 -72.92 -6.01 -4.37
C PRO A 154 -74.22 -6.04 -3.53
N ILE A 155 -74.86 -4.90 -3.39
CA ILE A 155 -76.23 -4.79 -2.82
C ILE A 155 -77.22 -5.33 -3.85
N GLN A 156 -77.90 -6.44 -3.55
CA GLN A 156 -79.07 -6.90 -4.33
C GLN A 156 -80.34 -6.23 -3.75
N LYS A 157 -81.13 -5.73 -4.67
CA LYS A 157 -82.50 -5.23 -4.48
C LYS A 157 -83.45 -6.31 -4.81
#